data_4c250428b97b52ea0350381c62e960cd
#
_entry.id   4c250428b97b52ea0350381c62e960cd
#
_cell.length_a   1.000
_cell.length_b   1.000
_cell.length_c   1.000
_cell.angle_alpha   90.00
_cell.angle_beta   90.00
_cell.angle_gamma   90.00
#
_symmetry.space_group_name_H-M   'P 1'
#
loop_
_entity.id
_entity.type
_entity.pdbx_description
1 polymer ?
#
loop_
_entity_poly.entity_id
_entity_poly.type
_entity_poly.pdbx_seq_one_letter_code
_entity_poly.pdbx_strand_id
1 'polypeptide(L)'
;MNNEPEFIRGMVQVKKAAALANRELRVLSEDVADAIVASCDAILEEGRCMDQFPLDFFQGGAGTSVNMNTNEVVANLALELLGYKKGRYDLIHPNDHVNKSQSTNDSYPTGFRLAVFALLKELSQAIENLAAAFEAKGKEFSHVLKMGRTQLQDAVPMSLGDEFIAYATTLRHEVERIAVAGELLLKVNLGGTAIGTGINTPEGYCLLYTSDAADEED
;
A
#
# COMPACT_ATOMS: atom_id res chain seq x y z
N MET A 1 3.78 13.77 -2.93
CA MET A 1 3.86 12.45 -2.28
C MET A 1 4.53 12.48 -0.91
N ASN A 2 5.37 13.45 -0.60
CA ASN A 2 6.07 13.53 0.70
C ASN A 2 5.13 13.51 1.93
N ASN A 3 3.87 13.93 1.76
CA ASN A 3 2.88 13.94 2.83
C ASN A 3 2.18 12.57 3.03
N GLU A 4 2.49 11.60 2.17
CA GLU A 4 1.87 10.28 2.18
C GLU A 4 2.95 9.19 2.08
N PRO A 5 3.67 8.96 3.16
CA PRO A 5 4.82 8.05 3.17
C PRO A 5 4.43 6.61 2.79
N GLU A 6 3.24 6.15 3.14
CA GLU A 6 2.78 4.80 2.82
C GLU A 6 2.64 4.58 1.30
N PHE A 7 2.30 5.64 0.55
CA PHE A 7 2.25 5.53 -0.90
C PHE A 7 3.65 5.40 -1.52
N ILE A 8 4.63 6.14 -1.00
CA ILE A 8 6.03 5.98 -1.41
C ILE A 8 6.49 4.55 -1.09
N ARG A 9 6.22 4.06 0.13
CA ARG A 9 6.55 2.69 0.56
C ARG A 9 5.94 1.65 -0.37
N GLY A 10 4.64 1.76 -0.68
CA GLY A 10 3.97 0.85 -1.60
C GLY A 10 4.60 0.80 -2.98
N MET A 11 4.96 1.97 -3.55
CA MET A 11 5.66 2.03 -4.83
C MET A 11 7.05 1.39 -4.77
N VAL A 12 7.81 1.64 -3.71
CA VAL A 12 9.17 1.08 -3.53
C VAL A 12 9.11 -0.44 -3.29
N GLN A 13 8.12 -0.95 -2.55
CA GLN A 13 7.90 -2.39 -2.38
C GLN A 13 7.68 -3.09 -3.73
N VAL A 14 6.89 -2.49 -4.63
CA VAL A 14 6.72 -3.03 -5.99
C VAL A 14 8.06 -3.11 -6.72
N LYS A 15 8.93 -2.09 -6.60
CA LYS A 15 10.25 -2.11 -7.26
C LYS A 15 11.17 -3.17 -6.66
N LYS A 16 11.13 -3.34 -5.33
CA LYS A 16 11.88 -4.40 -4.64
C LYS A 16 11.45 -5.79 -5.12
N ALA A 17 10.15 -6.08 -5.09
CA ALA A 17 9.59 -7.36 -5.53
C ALA A 17 9.92 -7.65 -7.00
N ALA A 18 9.79 -6.65 -7.87
CA ALA A 18 10.13 -6.79 -9.29
C ALA A 18 11.63 -7.06 -9.52
N ALA A 19 12.53 -6.41 -8.76
CA ALA A 19 13.96 -6.64 -8.84
C ALA A 19 14.33 -8.06 -8.42
N LEU A 20 13.76 -8.55 -7.32
CA LEU A 20 13.95 -9.92 -6.84
C LEU A 20 13.46 -10.95 -7.87
N ALA A 21 12.26 -10.79 -8.41
CA ALA A 21 11.72 -11.68 -9.43
C ALA A 21 12.56 -11.67 -10.73
N ASN A 22 12.99 -10.51 -11.20
CA ASN A 22 13.84 -10.40 -12.39
C ASN A 22 15.24 -10.98 -12.16
N ARG A 23 15.78 -10.94 -10.93
CA ARG A 23 17.02 -11.61 -10.56
C ARG A 23 16.87 -13.13 -10.64
N GLU A 24 15.84 -13.67 -10.02
CA GLU A 24 15.56 -15.11 -9.99
C GLU A 24 15.39 -15.68 -11.41
N LEU A 25 14.71 -14.94 -12.28
CA LEU A 25 14.51 -15.27 -13.69
C LEU A 25 15.72 -14.95 -14.59
N ARG A 26 16.81 -14.43 -14.01
CA ARG A 26 18.04 -14.05 -14.72
C ARG A 26 17.80 -13.01 -15.83
N VAL A 27 16.79 -12.18 -15.67
CA VAL A 27 16.47 -11.06 -16.58
C VAL A 27 17.30 -9.82 -16.22
N LEU A 28 17.63 -9.67 -14.95
CA LEU A 28 18.64 -8.74 -14.43
C LEU A 28 19.85 -9.53 -13.93
N SER A 29 21.05 -8.93 -14.05
CA SER A 29 22.22 -9.47 -13.39
C SER A 29 22.09 -9.35 -11.86
N GLU A 30 22.72 -10.25 -11.14
CA GLU A 30 22.70 -10.26 -9.66
C GLU A 30 23.15 -8.91 -9.08
N ASP A 31 24.27 -8.36 -9.56
CA ASP A 31 24.84 -7.10 -9.09
C ASP A 31 23.86 -5.92 -9.23
N VAL A 32 23.14 -5.83 -10.36
CA VAL A 32 22.16 -4.77 -10.62
C VAL A 32 20.92 -4.96 -9.75
N ALA A 33 20.41 -6.18 -9.66
CA ALA A 33 19.24 -6.49 -8.85
C ALA A 33 19.51 -6.24 -7.36
N ASP A 34 20.64 -6.69 -6.84
CA ASP A 34 21.04 -6.50 -5.45
C ASP A 34 21.22 -5.03 -5.10
N ALA A 35 21.78 -4.23 -6.00
CA ALA A 35 21.88 -2.79 -5.81
C ALA A 35 20.51 -2.10 -5.76
N ILE A 36 19.56 -2.53 -6.61
CA ILE A 36 18.17 -2.04 -6.59
C ILE A 36 17.48 -2.44 -5.28
N VAL A 37 17.62 -3.69 -4.84
CA VAL A 37 17.05 -4.19 -3.58
C VAL A 37 17.62 -3.40 -2.39
N ALA A 38 18.94 -3.24 -2.30
CA ALA A 38 19.60 -2.46 -1.26
C ALA A 38 19.11 -1.00 -1.22
N SER A 39 18.89 -0.39 -2.39
CA SER A 39 18.30 0.94 -2.49
C SER A 39 16.86 0.98 -1.96
N CYS A 40 16.04 -0.01 -2.32
CA CYS A 40 14.68 -0.12 -1.80
C CYS A 40 14.67 -0.29 -0.27
N ASP A 41 15.54 -1.13 0.27
CA ASP A 41 15.66 -1.34 1.72
C ASP A 41 16.07 -0.07 2.45
N ALA A 42 17.04 0.68 1.93
CA ALA A 42 17.43 1.96 2.49
C ALA A 42 16.27 2.99 2.52
N ILE A 43 15.38 2.97 1.53
CA ILE A 43 14.17 3.82 1.53
C ILE A 43 13.14 3.30 2.54
N LEU A 44 12.88 1.98 2.56
CA LEU A 44 11.81 1.39 3.36
C LEU A 44 12.13 1.34 4.85
N GLU A 45 13.38 0.99 5.20
CA GLU A 45 13.80 0.74 6.58
C GLU A 45 14.46 1.96 7.23
N GLU A 46 15.30 2.69 6.47
CA GLU A 46 16.04 3.84 6.98
C GLU A 46 15.36 5.19 6.67
N GLY A 47 14.33 5.20 5.80
CA GLY A 47 13.64 6.42 5.37
C GLY A 47 14.48 7.32 4.46
N ARG A 48 15.52 6.79 3.80
CA ARG A 48 16.37 7.58 2.89
C ARG A 48 15.58 8.10 1.70
N CYS A 49 15.90 9.31 1.28
CA CYS A 49 15.32 9.93 0.08
C CYS A 49 13.79 10.12 0.09
N MET A 50 13.11 10.01 1.23
CA MET A 50 11.65 10.23 1.32
C MET A 50 11.24 11.65 0.88
N ASP A 51 12.14 12.61 0.97
CA ASP A 51 11.99 14.01 0.50
C ASP A 51 12.13 14.15 -1.03
N GLN A 52 12.58 13.09 -1.74
CA GLN A 52 12.82 13.09 -3.19
C GLN A 52 11.58 12.69 -4.01
N PHE A 53 10.40 12.72 -3.40
CA PHE A 53 9.12 12.44 -4.07
C PHE A 53 8.21 13.68 -4.07
N PRO A 54 8.58 14.76 -4.80
CA PRO A 54 7.90 16.04 -4.72
C PRO A 54 6.55 16.09 -5.44
N LEU A 55 6.18 15.04 -6.16
CA LEU A 55 4.99 15.04 -7.00
C LEU A 55 3.69 15.06 -6.19
N ASP A 56 2.67 15.71 -6.75
CA ASP A 56 1.30 15.64 -6.24
C ASP A 56 0.63 14.36 -6.75
N PHE A 57 -0.28 13.79 -5.97
CA PHE A 57 -1.10 12.67 -6.48
C PHE A 57 -2.14 13.14 -7.49
N PHE A 58 -2.71 14.33 -7.29
CA PHE A 58 -3.69 14.93 -8.17
C PHE A 58 -3.01 15.53 -9.38
N GLN A 59 -2.59 14.66 -10.29
CA GLN A 59 -1.90 15.05 -11.51
C GLN A 59 -2.47 14.31 -12.72
N GLY A 60 -2.38 14.91 -13.91
CA GLY A 60 -2.63 14.22 -15.17
C GLY A 60 -1.55 13.16 -15.46
N GLY A 61 -1.87 12.14 -16.28
CA GLY A 61 -0.90 11.16 -16.75
C GLY A 61 -1.00 9.78 -16.13
N ALA A 62 -2.11 9.45 -15.46
CA ALA A 62 -2.44 8.10 -14.99
C ALA A 62 -1.32 7.42 -14.15
N GLY A 63 -0.60 8.21 -13.33
CA GLY A 63 0.45 7.71 -12.45
C GLY A 63 1.84 7.57 -13.09
N THR A 64 2.01 7.90 -14.36
CA THR A 64 3.31 7.76 -15.06
C THR A 64 4.41 8.55 -14.36
N SER A 65 4.16 9.80 -13.99
CA SER A 65 5.16 10.63 -13.31
C SER A 65 5.58 10.06 -11.96
N VAL A 66 4.65 9.49 -11.20
CA VAL A 66 4.93 8.82 -9.91
C VAL A 66 5.79 7.59 -10.11
N ASN A 67 5.43 6.73 -11.06
CA ASN A 67 6.21 5.54 -11.40
C ASN A 67 7.64 5.91 -11.81
N MET A 68 7.77 6.92 -12.69
CA MET A 68 9.08 7.40 -13.16
C MET A 68 9.91 8.03 -12.05
N ASN A 69 9.31 8.86 -11.19
CA ASN A 69 10.00 9.42 -10.01
C ASN A 69 10.53 8.30 -9.11
N THR A 70 9.72 7.28 -8.84
CA THR A 70 10.16 6.13 -8.04
C THR A 70 11.33 5.41 -8.71
N ASN A 71 11.25 5.15 -10.01
CA ASN A 71 12.33 4.50 -10.75
C ASN A 71 13.63 5.31 -10.68
N GLU A 72 13.56 6.62 -10.83
CA GLU A 72 14.72 7.51 -10.81
C GLU A 72 15.34 7.62 -9.41
N VAL A 73 14.53 7.72 -8.36
CA VAL A 73 15.02 7.76 -6.98
C VAL A 73 15.73 6.45 -6.64
N VAL A 74 15.11 5.31 -6.94
CA VAL A 74 15.70 3.98 -6.68
C VAL A 74 16.99 3.80 -7.47
N ALA A 75 17.00 4.12 -8.77
CA ALA A 75 18.21 3.99 -9.61
C ALA A 75 19.37 4.86 -9.10
N ASN A 76 19.09 6.13 -8.77
CA ASN A 76 20.14 7.04 -8.31
C ASN A 76 20.65 6.70 -6.91
N LEU A 77 19.80 6.22 -6.01
CA LEU A 77 20.24 5.75 -4.71
C LEU A 77 21.07 4.47 -4.82
N ALA A 78 20.68 3.54 -5.71
CA ALA A 78 21.46 2.34 -5.99
C ALA A 78 22.87 2.68 -6.53
N LEU A 79 22.97 3.62 -7.46
CA LEU A 79 24.25 4.14 -7.96
C LEU A 79 25.11 4.74 -6.85
N GLU A 80 24.50 5.52 -5.97
CA GLU A 80 25.19 6.16 -4.84
C GLU A 80 25.72 5.13 -3.83
N LEU A 81 24.92 4.09 -3.51
CA LEU A 81 25.34 2.98 -2.64
C LEU A 81 26.53 2.20 -3.20
N LEU A 82 26.62 2.09 -4.52
CA LEU A 82 27.77 1.48 -5.21
C LEU A 82 28.97 2.42 -5.37
N GLY A 83 28.89 3.66 -4.88
CA GLY A 83 29.97 4.65 -4.97
C GLY A 83 30.03 5.39 -6.31
N TYR A 84 29.01 5.28 -7.15
CA TYR A 84 28.93 6.00 -8.42
C TYR A 84 28.21 7.33 -8.31
N LYS A 85 28.40 8.21 -9.30
CA LYS A 85 27.63 9.45 -9.40
C LYS A 85 26.20 9.16 -9.87
N LYS A 86 25.24 9.92 -9.34
CA LYS A 86 23.88 9.94 -9.84
C LYS A 86 23.85 10.21 -11.36
N GLY A 87 22.89 9.60 -12.06
CA GLY A 87 22.75 9.75 -13.51
C GLY A 87 23.65 8.82 -14.33
N ARG A 88 24.45 7.93 -13.73
CA ARG A 88 25.21 6.90 -14.46
C ARG A 88 24.27 5.77 -14.92
N TYR A 89 23.30 6.14 -15.76
CA TYR A 89 22.25 5.23 -16.25
C TYR A 89 22.78 4.18 -17.25
N ASP A 90 24.03 4.30 -17.64
CA ASP A 90 24.77 3.23 -18.31
C ASP A 90 25.02 2.00 -17.40
N LEU A 91 24.97 2.18 -16.06
CA LEU A 91 25.14 1.12 -15.07
C LEU A 91 23.80 0.65 -14.49
N ILE A 92 22.98 1.59 -13.97
CA ILE A 92 21.64 1.29 -13.45
C ILE A 92 20.67 2.29 -14.06
N HIS A 93 19.84 1.80 -14.99
CA HIS A 93 18.88 2.63 -15.71
C HIS A 93 17.48 2.57 -15.08
N PRO A 94 16.79 3.71 -14.90
CA PRO A 94 15.44 3.74 -14.30
C PRO A 94 14.41 2.86 -15.04
N ASN A 95 14.39 2.88 -16.36
CA ASN A 95 13.45 2.09 -17.16
C ASN A 95 13.92 0.66 -17.43
N ASP A 96 15.18 0.50 -17.85
CA ASP A 96 15.66 -0.79 -18.36
C ASP A 96 15.99 -1.78 -17.23
N HIS A 97 16.25 -1.25 -16.01
CA HIS A 97 16.57 -2.05 -14.84
C HIS A 97 15.50 -1.94 -13.76
N VAL A 98 15.24 -0.76 -13.17
CA VAL A 98 14.30 -0.61 -12.06
C VAL A 98 12.85 -0.90 -12.47
N ASN A 99 12.45 -0.49 -13.69
CA ASN A 99 11.12 -0.74 -14.23
C ASN A 99 11.03 -2.02 -15.08
N LYS A 100 12.04 -2.87 -15.05
CA LYS A 100 12.08 -4.10 -15.84
C LYS A 100 10.87 -4.98 -15.59
N SER A 101 10.29 -5.54 -16.65
CA SER A 101 9.08 -6.39 -16.62
C SER A 101 7.81 -5.71 -16.07
N GLN A 102 7.77 -4.39 -16.08
CA GLN A 102 6.66 -3.59 -15.55
C GLN A 102 6.16 -2.57 -16.57
N SER A 103 4.95 -2.09 -16.33
CA SER A 103 4.39 -0.85 -16.88
C SER A 103 3.92 0.04 -15.74
N THR A 104 3.70 1.33 -15.98
CA THR A 104 2.94 2.17 -15.03
C THR A 104 1.55 1.58 -14.78
N ASN A 105 0.95 0.95 -15.78
CA ASN A 105 -0.43 0.45 -15.73
C ASN A 105 -0.61 -0.73 -14.76
N ASP A 106 0.44 -1.42 -14.37
CA ASP A 106 0.41 -2.49 -13.38
C ASP A 106 1.15 -2.10 -12.08
N SER A 107 2.30 -1.45 -12.14
CA SER A 107 3.11 -1.11 -10.97
C SER A 107 2.45 -0.01 -10.10
N TYR A 108 1.90 1.05 -10.72
CA TYR A 108 1.26 2.14 -10.00
C TYR A 108 0.02 1.68 -9.21
N PRO A 109 -0.97 0.99 -9.82
CA PRO A 109 -2.13 0.53 -9.08
C PRO A 109 -1.77 -0.52 -8.01
N THR A 110 -0.72 -1.32 -8.22
CA THR A 110 -0.23 -2.25 -7.20
C THR A 110 0.35 -1.49 -6.00
N GLY A 111 1.24 -0.53 -6.21
CA GLY A 111 1.78 0.30 -5.14
C GLY A 111 0.71 1.09 -4.39
N PHE A 112 -0.30 1.60 -5.10
CA PHE A 112 -1.44 2.27 -4.49
C PHE A 112 -2.26 1.32 -3.59
N ARG A 113 -2.53 0.09 -4.03
CA ARG A 113 -3.26 -0.91 -3.23
C ARG A 113 -2.50 -1.29 -1.97
N LEU A 114 -1.19 -1.50 -2.04
CA LEU A 114 -0.35 -1.77 -0.87
C LEU A 114 -0.38 -0.62 0.12
N ALA A 115 -0.31 0.63 -0.35
CA ALA A 115 -0.40 1.81 0.50
C ALA A 115 -1.76 1.90 1.21
N VAL A 116 -2.86 1.71 0.48
CA VAL A 116 -4.21 1.71 1.07
C VAL A 116 -4.33 0.59 2.08
N PHE A 117 -3.86 -0.63 1.78
CA PHE A 117 -3.89 -1.76 2.70
C PHE A 117 -3.17 -1.45 4.02
N ALA A 118 -1.97 -0.85 3.95
CA ALA A 118 -1.24 -0.43 5.14
C ALA A 118 -2.02 0.59 5.99
N LEU A 119 -2.66 1.57 5.36
CA LEU A 119 -3.47 2.60 6.03
C LEU A 119 -4.76 2.05 6.67
N LEU A 120 -5.32 0.95 6.14
CA LEU A 120 -6.51 0.33 6.74
C LEU A 120 -6.26 -0.16 8.17
N LYS A 121 -5.05 -0.53 8.52
CA LYS A 121 -4.70 -0.95 9.89
C LYS A 121 -4.88 0.20 10.89
N GLU A 122 -4.41 1.39 10.53
CA GLU A 122 -4.55 2.58 11.39
C GLU A 122 -6.02 3.01 11.49
N LEU A 123 -6.74 2.98 10.37
CA LEU A 123 -8.17 3.28 10.33
C LEU A 123 -8.96 2.31 11.22
N SER A 124 -8.72 1.01 11.11
CA SER A 124 -9.41 0.00 11.92
C SER A 124 -9.15 0.21 13.41
N GLN A 125 -7.91 0.52 13.80
CA GLN A 125 -7.57 0.82 15.19
C GLN A 125 -8.28 2.09 15.69
N ALA A 126 -8.37 3.13 14.88
CA ALA A 126 -9.07 4.36 15.23
C ALA A 126 -10.59 4.12 15.42
N ILE A 127 -11.20 3.32 14.55
CA ILE A 127 -12.61 2.93 14.67
C ILE A 127 -12.84 2.09 15.92
N GLU A 128 -11.97 1.12 16.24
CA GLU A 128 -12.10 0.32 17.46
C GLU A 128 -11.98 1.19 18.73
N ASN A 129 -11.05 2.14 18.75
CA ASN A 129 -10.93 3.10 19.85
C ASN A 129 -12.20 3.94 20.01
N LEU A 130 -12.82 4.36 18.92
CA LEU A 130 -14.10 5.08 18.95
C LEU A 130 -15.24 4.19 19.44
N ALA A 131 -15.30 2.93 18.99
CA ALA A 131 -16.30 1.96 19.46
C ALA A 131 -16.18 1.72 20.97
N ALA A 132 -14.95 1.55 21.48
CA ALA A 132 -14.69 1.40 22.90
C ALA A 132 -15.13 2.64 23.71
N ALA A 133 -14.91 3.84 23.17
CA ALA A 133 -15.36 5.09 23.80
C ALA A 133 -16.90 5.17 23.85
N PHE A 134 -17.59 4.79 22.78
CA PHE A 134 -19.06 4.70 22.77
C PHE A 134 -19.56 3.64 23.75
N GLU A 135 -18.93 2.48 23.83
CA GLU A 135 -19.33 1.46 24.80
C GLU A 135 -19.16 1.94 26.25
N ALA A 136 -18.06 2.64 26.57
CA ALA A 136 -17.86 3.24 27.88
C ALA A 136 -18.97 4.25 28.22
N LYS A 137 -19.33 5.12 27.28
CA LYS A 137 -20.45 6.06 27.43
C LYS A 137 -21.81 5.35 27.52
N GLY A 138 -21.97 4.25 26.81
CA GLY A 138 -23.16 3.39 26.94
C GLY A 138 -23.35 2.86 28.36
N LYS A 139 -22.28 2.39 28.99
CA LYS A 139 -22.29 1.96 30.42
C LYS A 139 -22.55 3.13 31.35
N GLU A 140 -21.92 4.28 31.15
CA GLU A 140 -22.09 5.50 31.94
C GLU A 140 -23.54 5.99 31.91
N PHE A 141 -24.20 6.01 30.75
CA PHE A 141 -25.54 6.54 30.54
C PHE A 141 -26.65 5.49 30.60
N SER A 142 -26.37 4.29 31.09
CA SER A 142 -27.35 3.21 31.18
C SER A 142 -28.56 3.54 32.03
N HIS A 143 -28.43 4.45 33.01
CA HIS A 143 -29.48 4.91 33.89
C HIS A 143 -30.23 6.15 33.39
N VAL A 144 -29.81 6.76 32.30
CA VAL A 144 -30.41 7.98 31.74
C VAL A 144 -31.54 7.59 30.80
N LEU A 145 -32.78 7.88 31.22
CA LEU A 145 -33.97 7.61 30.41
C LEU A 145 -34.15 8.69 29.33
N LYS A 146 -34.50 8.25 28.15
CA LYS A 146 -34.89 9.10 27.01
C LYS A 146 -36.08 8.50 26.27
N MET A 147 -36.71 9.31 25.43
CA MET A 147 -37.69 8.80 24.47
C MET A 147 -36.98 8.30 23.23
N GLY A 148 -37.13 7.01 22.92
CA GLY A 148 -36.77 6.43 21.63
C GLY A 148 -37.69 6.95 20.53
N ARG A 149 -37.17 7.12 19.31
CA ARG A 149 -37.90 7.67 18.16
C ARG A 149 -37.93 6.72 17.00
N THR A 150 -39.09 6.66 16.35
CA THR A 150 -39.28 5.99 15.06
C THR A 150 -39.95 6.95 14.09
N GLN A 151 -39.53 7.00 12.84
CA GLN A 151 -40.07 7.91 11.84
C GLN A 151 -40.16 9.38 12.30
N LEU A 152 -39.14 9.85 13.04
CA LEU A 152 -39.03 11.19 13.61
C LEU A 152 -40.11 11.52 14.70
N GLN A 153 -40.80 10.50 15.22
CA GLN A 153 -41.80 10.64 16.26
C GLN A 153 -41.40 9.90 17.54
N ASP A 154 -41.89 10.37 18.67
CA ASP A 154 -41.73 9.70 19.95
C ASP A 154 -42.39 8.32 19.91
N ALA A 155 -41.70 7.27 20.34
CA ALA A 155 -42.19 5.90 20.35
C ALA A 155 -42.24 5.35 21.77
N VAL A 156 -41.13 4.80 22.28
CA VAL A 156 -41.10 4.15 23.60
C VAL A 156 -39.90 4.66 24.42
N PRO A 157 -39.98 4.63 25.75
CA PRO A 157 -38.82 4.92 26.60
C PRO A 157 -37.70 3.93 26.38
N MET A 158 -36.48 4.42 26.40
CA MET A 158 -35.23 3.63 26.29
C MET A 158 -34.14 4.28 27.15
N SER A 159 -33.06 3.56 27.37
CA SER A 159 -31.84 4.14 27.94
C SER A 159 -31.04 4.91 26.88
N LEU A 160 -30.46 6.05 27.26
CA LEU A 160 -29.47 6.72 26.43
C LEU A 160 -28.24 5.82 26.20
N GLY A 161 -27.91 4.99 27.18
CA GLY A 161 -26.85 4.01 27.08
C GLY A 161 -27.04 3.01 25.93
N ASP A 162 -28.29 2.55 25.69
CA ASP A 162 -28.60 1.62 24.60
C ASP A 162 -28.27 2.21 23.22
N GLU A 163 -28.48 3.50 23.04
CA GLU A 163 -28.14 4.20 21.78
C GLU A 163 -26.64 4.22 21.56
N PHE A 164 -25.83 4.51 22.59
CA PHE A 164 -24.35 4.48 22.49
C PHE A 164 -23.80 3.06 22.27
N ILE A 165 -24.40 2.05 22.90
CA ILE A 165 -24.02 0.64 22.64
C ILE A 165 -24.32 0.25 21.20
N ALA A 166 -25.45 0.68 20.64
CA ALA A 166 -25.77 0.42 19.23
C ALA A 166 -24.75 1.04 18.29
N TYR A 167 -24.26 2.26 18.57
CA TYR A 167 -23.17 2.88 17.78
C TYR A 167 -21.87 2.07 17.87
N ALA A 168 -21.48 1.65 19.08
CA ALA A 168 -20.29 0.82 19.28
C ALA A 168 -20.36 -0.49 18.47
N THR A 169 -21.51 -1.16 18.52
CA THR A 169 -21.74 -2.41 17.78
C THR A 169 -21.64 -2.19 16.27
N THR A 170 -22.25 -1.13 15.76
CA THR A 170 -22.19 -0.79 14.33
C THR A 170 -20.75 -0.54 13.88
N LEU A 171 -19.97 0.22 14.66
CA LEU A 171 -18.57 0.49 14.33
C LEU A 171 -17.71 -0.77 14.29
N ARG A 172 -17.92 -1.73 15.22
CA ARG A 172 -17.19 -3.01 15.18
C ARG A 172 -17.51 -3.83 13.93
N HIS A 173 -18.78 -3.85 13.49
CA HIS A 173 -19.12 -4.47 12.22
C HIS A 173 -18.43 -3.82 11.04
N GLU A 174 -18.20 -2.50 11.07
CA GLU A 174 -17.42 -1.83 9.99
C GLU A 174 -15.94 -2.22 10.03
N VAL A 175 -15.34 -2.46 11.20
CA VAL A 175 -13.97 -2.99 11.29
C VAL A 175 -13.84 -4.34 10.59
N GLU A 176 -14.79 -5.25 10.81
CA GLU A 176 -14.85 -6.55 10.14
C GLU A 176 -14.97 -6.40 8.61
N ARG A 177 -15.82 -5.48 8.14
CA ARG A 177 -15.98 -5.19 6.70
C ARG A 177 -14.73 -4.59 6.07
N ILE A 178 -14.04 -3.72 6.80
CA ILE A 178 -12.76 -3.13 6.36
C ILE A 178 -11.71 -4.23 6.19
N ALA A 179 -11.63 -5.18 7.11
CA ALA A 179 -10.70 -6.30 7.01
C ALA A 179 -10.95 -7.13 5.73
N VAL A 180 -12.21 -7.50 5.47
CA VAL A 180 -12.58 -8.24 4.25
C VAL A 180 -12.29 -7.41 2.97
N ALA A 181 -12.59 -6.12 2.99
CA ALA A 181 -12.28 -5.24 1.86
C ALA A 181 -10.75 -5.10 1.64
N GLY A 182 -9.97 -5.11 2.73
CA GLY A 182 -8.52 -5.08 2.70
C GLY A 182 -7.91 -6.27 1.95
N GLU A 183 -8.41 -7.48 2.15
CA GLU A 183 -7.94 -8.67 1.43
C GLU A 183 -8.08 -8.54 -0.08
N LEU A 184 -9.11 -7.84 -0.56
CA LEU A 184 -9.29 -7.60 -2.00
C LEU A 184 -8.23 -6.65 -2.59
N LEU A 185 -7.60 -5.82 -1.77
CA LEU A 185 -6.51 -4.95 -2.19
C LEU A 185 -5.22 -5.72 -2.47
N LEU A 186 -5.03 -6.89 -1.86
CA LEU A 186 -3.88 -7.76 -2.09
C LEU A 186 -3.94 -8.50 -3.44
N LYS A 187 -5.10 -8.48 -4.11
CA LYS A 187 -5.24 -8.99 -5.48
C LYS A 187 -4.80 -7.92 -6.47
N VAL A 188 -3.56 -8.03 -6.92
CA VAL A 188 -2.92 -7.02 -7.78
C VAL A 188 -2.82 -7.48 -9.24
N ASN A 189 -2.55 -6.55 -10.14
CA ASN A 189 -2.38 -6.81 -11.57
C ASN A 189 -0.90 -6.72 -12.02
N LEU A 190 0.04 -6.77 -11.08
CA LEU A 190 1.48 -6.76 -11.40
C LEU A 190 1.82 -7.93 -12.33
N GLY A 191 2.63 -7.66 -13.35
CA GLY A 191 2.93 -8.61 -14.41
C GLY A 191 1.96 -8.54 -15.61
N GLY A 192 0.81 -7.87 -15.48
CA GLY A 192 -0.08 -7.61 -16.62
C GLY A 192 0.50 -6.63 -17.63
N THR A 193 1.45 -5.82 -17.21
CA THR A 193 2.11 -4.77 -17.98
C THR A 193 1.14 -3.75 -18.58
N ALA A 194 1.33 -3.33 -19.85
CA ALA A 194 0.62 -2.21 -20.44
C ALA A 194 -0.90 -2.42 -20.58
N ILE A 195 -1.35 -3.62 -20.96
CA ILE A 195 -2.73 -3.93 -21.34
C ILE A 195 -3.28 -5.22 -20.71
N GLY A 196 -2.60 -5.79 -19.72
CA GLY A 196 -3.03 -7.00 -19.03
C GLY A 196 -2.62 -8.31 -19.68
N THR A 197 -1.83 -8.28 -20.75
CA THR A 197 -1.39 -9.48 -21.50
C THR A 197 0.00 -9.96 -21.12
N GLY A 198 0.72 -9.23 -20.26
CA GLY A 198 2.09 -9.60 -19.88
C GLY A 198 3.12 -9.49 -20.99
N ILE A 199 2.92 -8.60 -21.97
CA ILE A 199 3.72 -8.55 -23.21
C ILE A 199 5.24 -8.41 -22.98
N ASN A 200 5.65 -7.78 -21.87
CA ASN A 200 7.07 -7.57 -21.52
C ASN A 200 7.48 -8.39 -20.28
N THR A 201 6.67 -9.34 -19.87
CA THR A 201 6.88 -10.14 -18.67
C THR A 201 7.50 -11.49 -19.06
N PRO A 202 8.61 -11.91 -18.46
CA PRO A 202 9.17 -13.23 -18.69
C PRO A 202 8.26 -14.31 -18.10
N GLU A 203 8.33 -15.52 -18.64
CA GLU A 203 7.60 -16.67 -18.08
C GLU A 203 8.00 -16.92 -16.63
N GLY A 204 7.03 -17.21 -15.78
CA GLY A 204 7.23 -17.43 -14.34
C GLY A 204 7.25 -16.16 -13.47
N TYR A 205 7.30 -14.96 -14.06
CA TYR A 205 7.38 -13.71 -13.30
C TYR A 205 6.26 -13.56 -12.27
N CYS A 206 5.01 -13.83 -12.66
CA CYS A 206 3.86 -13.70 -11.77
C CYS A 206 3.85 -14.76 -10.64
N LEU A 207 4.49 -15.90 -10.83
CA LEU A 207 4.53 -16.94 -9.81
C LEU A 207 5.45 -16.56 -8.64
N LEU A 208 6.54 -15.84 -8.89
CA LEU A 208 7.54 -15.53 -7.88
C LEU A 208 7.06 -14.58 -6.79
N TYR A 209 6.21 -13.58 -7.11
CA TYR A 209 5.67 -12.68 -6.09
C TYR A 209 4.31 -13.12 -5.53
N THR A 210 3.78 -14.26 -6.00
CA THR A 210 2.59 -14.89 -5.42
C THR A 210 2.94 -16.07 -4.53
N SER A 211 4.10 -16.73 -4.73
CA SER A 211 4.56 -17.87 -3.93
C SER A 211 5.12 -17.45 -2.58
N ASP A 212 5.86 -16.33 -2.51
CA ASP A 212 6.41 -15.83 -1.25
C ASP A 212 5.34 -15.43 -0.22
N ALA A 213 4.09 -15.18 -0.66
CA ALA A 213 2.97 -14.88 0.22
C ALA A 213 2.23 -16.13 0.72
N ALA A 214 2.48 -17.31 0.11
CA ALA A 214 1.82 -18.57 0.45
C ALA A 214 2.69 -19.48 1.34
N ASP A 215 4.02 -19.28 1.35
CA ASP A 215 4.96 -20.14 2.08
C ASP A 215 5.21 -19.68 3.54
N GLU A 216 4.64 -18.55 3.98
CA GLU A 216 4.74 -18.09 5.37
C GLU A 216 3.56 -18.54 6.27
N GLU A 217 2.64 -19.38 5.78
CA GLU A 217 1.49 -19.91 6.54
C GLU A 217 1.46 -21.45 6.69
N ASP A 218 2.61 -22.11 6.83
CA ASP A 218 2.66 -23.52 7.29
C ASP A 218 3.42 -23.68 8.61
#